data_7e153bcd39fa9c598e5d72595ca240d7
#
_entry.id   7e153bcd39fa9c598e5d72595ca240d7
#
_cell.length_a   1.000
_cell.length_b   1.000
_cell.length_c   1.000
_cell.angle_alpha   90.00
_cell.angle_beta   90.00
_cell.angle_gamma   90.00
#
_symmetry.space_group_name_H-M   'P 1'
#
loop_
_entity.id
_entity.type
_entity.pdbx_description
1 polymer ?
#
loop_
_entity_poly.entity_id
_entity_poly.type
_entity_poly.pdbx_seq_one_letter_code
_entity_poly.pdbx_strand_id
1 'polypeptide(L)'
;RIGGYAVSPPDRESERSPFASPLPRKSIEEGFDRLIRENRLFGADLNPDIIKKEGAKRKFLVARIPSRRALLARWSRLFRDLVSPADFFAFVSARIQEFEHRENMLLVGKDRIIYDTQIFHGSDPVGEMTLFFLSAMDRTHGYLAYLRGRRLRIVYIDHIRLLEQSSGYASALFRHYESLFHDLGFHQFRLSASLSVGKYYWAKEGFDCLDREQFLRMKRDLRELVESRDLPVEGSEIERITHAYDIALFRRDLKIPVYRNSEGYYSLAKDEEFREERRYPPGKALLLSSNPWDGYKIIYTNTPRKTGFLFSPGYLNHRTRAGHPESRRRLIALIQAIRKEDLHGSLVFLEPYMPDRKFVEKVHPPAYLDSFRETVRSGRKTFATVDCAVGEASYDVAMLAAGGVMAGVDAVMNRRVENVFCALRPPGHHAGRQSAMGFCFLNNVAIGALYAREAYGVNRIFILDWDVHHGNGTQEIFEEDPLTYFCSIHEHPTFSFPGTGRRMERGKGAGFGFTLNIPVKPYTTDGEYVDLFDREVVPEIDAFRPGLIMISAGFDAHADDPIAEVNLSERTFVHMTQRVCELADRHCEGRIVSVLEGGYNGSTLSSSVMAHLKILQGRSDPCTSAEG
;
A
#
# COMPACT_ATOMS: atom_id res chain seq x y z
N ARG A 1 23.99 8.11 24.10
CA ARG A 1 23.60 6.82 24.73
C ARG A 1 22.14 6.94 25.12
N ILE A 2 21.24 6.39 24.33
CA ILE A 2 19.84 6.18 24.68
C ILE A 2 19.62 4.68 24.51
N GLY A 3 19.36 4.01 25.65
CA GLY A 3 19.18 2.57 25.71
C GLY A 3 17.96 2.12 24.94
N GLY A 4 18.17 1.23 23.96
CA GLY A 4 17.11 0.52 23.29
C GLY A 4 16.57 -0.59 24.18
N TYR A 5 15.30 -0.53 24.54
CA TYR A 5 14.58 -1.69 25.03
C TYR A 5 14.17 -2.55 23.82
N ALA A 6 14.90 -3.63 23.62
CA ALA A 6 14.47 -4.72 22.75
C ALA A 6 13.33 -5.44 23.46
N VAL A 7 12.11 -5.26 22.99
CA VAL A 7 10.98 -6.11 23.34
C VAL A 7 11.09 -7.33 22.42
N SER A 8 11.41 -8.49 22.99
CA SER A 8 11.33 -9.77 22.30
C SER A 8 9.88 -9.98 21.81
N PRO A 9 9.66 -10.46 20.58
CA PRO A 9 8.32 -10.80 20.13
C PRO A 9 7.79 -11.96 20.99
N PRO A 10 6.49 -11.94 21.37
CA PRO A 10 5.88 -13.07 22.05
C PRO A 10 5.87 -14.29 21.13
N ASP A 11 6.09 -15.47 21.71
CA ASP A 11 6.03 -16.77 21.05
C ASP A 11 4.70 -16.90 20.29
N ARG A 12 4.80 -17.14 18.99
CA ARG A 12 3.65 -17.28 18.10
C ARG A 12 3.18 -18.73 18.10
N GLU A 13 2.39 -19.11 19.07
CA GLU A 13 1.39 -20.15 18.85
C GLU A 13 0.22 -19.50 18.08
N SER A 14 -0.25 -20.15 17.03
CA SER A 14 -1.32 -19.68 16.14
C SER A 14 -2.66 -19.63 16.88
N GLU A 15 -2.90 -18.58 17.64
CA GLU A 15 -4.23 -18.29 18.19
C GLU A 15 -5.14 -17.88 17.03
N ARG A 16 -6.12 -18.73 16.72
CA ARG A 16 -7.25 -18.35 15.84
C ARG A 16 -7.93 -17.13 16.47
N SER A 17 -8.23 -16.12 15.66
CA SER A 17 -8.99 -14.94 16.11
C SER A 17 -10.17 -15.38 16.98
N PRO A 18 -10.38 -14.78 18.15
CA PRO A 18 -11.52 -15.11 19.02
C PRO A 18 -12.88 -14.81 18.35
N PHE A 19 -12.88 -14.14 17.19
CA PHE A 19 -14.05 -13.74 16.41
C PHE A 19 -14.25 -14.57 15.13
N ALA A 20 -13.69 -15.77 15.06
CA ALA A 20 -13.68 -16.59 13.84
C ALA A 20 -15.06 -17.09 13.37
N SER A 21 -16.06 -17.12 14.25
CA SER A 21 -17.40 -17.62 13.95
C SER A 21 -18.51 -16.81 14.63
N PRO A 22 -19.69 -16.65 14.00
CA PRO A 22 -20.82 -15.96 14.62
C PRO A 22 -21.26 -16.63 15.92
N LEU A 23 -21.55 -15.81 16.93
CA LEU A 23 -22.05 -16.25 18.22
C LEU A 23 -23.53 -16.62 18.14
N PRO A 24 -24.01 -17.55 19.01
CA PRO A 24 -25.41 -17.81 19.18
C PRO A 24 -26.17 -16.52 19.56
N ARG A 25 -27.38 -16.34 19.01
CA ARG A 25 -28.23 -15.16 19.30
C ARG A 25 -28.42 -14.93 20.81
N LYS A 26 -28.53 -16.01 21.59
CA LYS A 26 -28.67 -15.95 23.05
C LYS A 26 -27.51 -15.21 23.72
N SER A 27 -26.27 -15.47 23.30
CA SER A 27 -25.08 -14.79 23.83
C SER A 27 -25.08 -13.29 23.55
N ILE A 28 -25.58 -12.87 22.38
CA ILE A 28 -25.74 -11.45 22.05
C ILE A 28 -26.80 -10.79 22.94
N GLU A 29 -27.92 -11.48 23.16
CA GLU A 29 -29.01 -11.02 24.03
C GLU A 29 -28.58 -10.88 25.49
N GLU A 30 -27.85 -11.86 26.02
CA GLU A 30 -27.28 -11.84 27.37
C GLU A 30 -26.26 -10.69 27.55
N GLY A 31 -25.46 -10.40 26.51
CA GLY A 31 -24.54 -9.26 26.48
C GLY A 31 -25.26 -7.91 26.58
N PHE A 32 -26.37 -7.73 25.87
CA PHE A 32 -27.22 -6.52 26.02
C PHE A 32 -27.83 -6.42 27.43
N ASP A 33 -28.39 -7.51 27.95
CA ASP A 33 -28.99 -7.53 29.28
C ASP A 33 -27.97 -7.20 30.38
N ARG A 34 -26.72 -7.63 30.21
CA ARG A 34 -25.60 -7.29 31.11
C ARG A 34 -25.31 -5.78 31.10
N LEU A 35 -25.10 -5.19 29.91
CA LEU A 35 -24.81 -3.75 29.80
C LEU A 35 -25.97 -2.87 30.26
N ILE A 36 -27.24 -3.31 30.10
CA ILE A 36 -28.39 -2.61 30.65
C ILE A 36 -28.39 -2.64 32.17
N ARG A 37 -28.13 -3.79 32.77
CA ARG A 37 -28.04 -3.92 34.25
C ARG A 37 -26.92 -3.09 34.85
N GLU A 38 -25.79 -3.00 34.13
CA GLU A 38 -24.63 -2.20 34.53
C GLU A 38 -24.80 -0.69 34.24
N ASN A 39 -25.95 -0.28 33.69
CA ASN A 39 -26.24 1.09 33.28
C ASN A 39 -25.18 1.64 32.28
N ARG A 40 -24.76 0.79 31.33
CA ARG A 40 -23.76 1.08 30.30
C ARG A 40 -24.34 1.18 28.90
N LEU A 41 -25.60 0.82 28.69
CA LEU A 41 -26.30 0.84 27.41
C LEU A 41 -27.44 1.82 27.44
N PHE A 42 -27.50 2.73 26.47
CA PHE A 42 -28.52 3.73 26.31
C PHE A 42 -29.05 3.80 24.87
N GLY A 43 -30.26 4.28 24.68
CA GLY A 43 -30.76 4.70 23.38
C GLY A 43 -30.24 6.10 23.04
N ALA A 44 -29.93 6.34 21.78
CA ALA A 44 -29.55 7.68 21.30
C ALA A 44 -30.41 8.03 20.08
N ASP A 45 -31.17 9.12 20.17
CA ASP A 45 -31.73 9.82 19.02
C ASP A 45 -30.77 10.95 18.65
N LEU A 46 -30.04 10.72 17.57
CA LEU A 46 -29.13 11.71 17.00
C LEU A 46 -29.88 12.44 15.90
N ASN A 47 -30.32 13.65 16.18
CA ASN A 47 -30.66 14.61 15.13
C ASN A 47 -29.32 15.17 14.60
N PRO A 48 -28.97 14.99 13.31
CA PRO A 48 -27.74 15.52 12.72
C PRO A 48 -27.59 17.04 12.90
N ASP A 49 -28.68 17.77 13.07
CA ASP A 49 -28.67 19.23 13.26
C ASP A 49 -28.35 19.68 14.70
N ILE A 50 -28.27 18.77 15.67
CA ILE A 50 -27.99 19.09 17.09
C ILE A 50 -26.50 18.97 17.43
N ILE A 51 -25.63 18.55 16.50
CA ILE A 51 -24.17 18.64 16.68
C ILE A 51 -23.72 20.09 16.47
N LYS A 52 -24.40 21.05 17.09
CA LYS A 52 -23.88 22.41 17.20
C LYS A 52 -22.85 22.46 18.31
N LYS A 53 -21.65 22.89 17.94
CA LYS A 53 -20.55 23.26 18.81
C LYS A 53 -20.99 24.33 19.82
N GLU A 54 -21.39 23.90 21.00
CA GLU A 54 -21.35 24.75 22.19
C GLU A 54 -20.47 24.04 23.21
N GLY A 55 -19.34 24.65 23.47
CA GLY A 55 -18.35 24.40 24.51
C GLY A 55 -18.40 23.08 25.27
N ALA A 56 -17.46 22.19 25.01
CA ALA A 56 -16.88 21.18 25.90
C ALA A 56 -17.81 20.10 26.54
N LYS A 57 -19.09 20.05 26.31
CA LYS A 57 -19.97 18.94 26.72
C LYS A 57 -20.93 18.59 25.59
N ARG A 58 -20.64 17.50 24.89
CA ARG A 58 -21.61 16.93 23.95
C ARG A 58 -22.79 16.38 24.72
N LYS A 59 -23.95 17.00 24.57
CA LYS A 59 -25.19 16.48 25.09
C LYS A 59 -25.77 15.48 24.09
N PHE A 60 -25.54 14.18 24.31
CA PHE A 60 -26.36 13.16 23.66
C PHE A 60 -27.79 13.26 24.22
N LEU A 61 -28.77 13.36 23.34
CA LEU A 61 -30.15 13.15 23.75
C LEU A 61 -30.33 11.65 24.04
N VAL A 62 -30.29 11.28 25.31
CA VAL A 62 -30.52 9.92 25.75
C VAL A 62 -32.00 9.60 25.51
N ALA A 63 -32.25 8.78 24.50
CA ALA A 63 -33.59 8.30 24.18
C ALA A 63 -33.86 6.94 24.85
N ARG A 64 -35.09 6.52 24.81
CA ARG A 64 -35.47 5.18 25.30
C ARG A 64 -34.68 4.10 24.56
N ILE A 65 -34.16 3.11 25.32
CA ILE A 65 -33.48 1.95 24.74
C ILE A 65 -34.40 1.30 23.68
N PRO A 66 -33.87 1.04 22.46
CA PRO A 66 -34.65 0.38 21.41
C PRO A 66 -35.17 -0.99 21.83
N SER A 67 -36.21 -1.48 21.18
CA SER A 67 -36.68 -2.84 21.42
C SER A 67 -35.57 -3.87 21.17
N ARG A 68 -35.64 -5.02 21.89
CA ARG A 68 -34.66 -6.11 21.77
C ARG A 68 -34.42 -6.54 20.31
N ARG A 69 -35.53 -6.63 19.52
CA ARG A 69 -35.44 -6.93 18.08
C ARG A 69 -34.64 -5.87 17.31
N ALA A 70 -34.83 -4.60 17.61
CA ALA A 70 -34.10 -3.50 16.96
C ALA A 70 -32.64 -3.46 17.38
N LEU A 71 -32.32 -3.73 18.64
CA LEU A 71 -30.93 -3.85 19.14
C LEU A 71 -30.18 -4.95 18.39
N LEU A 72 -30.77 -6.16 18.32
CA LEU A 72 -30.20 -7.28 17.61
C LEU A 72 -29.97 -6.97 16.14
N ALA A 73 -30.96 -6.44 15.43
CA ALA A 73 -30.83 -6.10 14.02
C ALA A 73 -29.74 -5.05 13.73
N ARG A 74 -29.58 -4.07 14.64
CA ARG A 74 -28.52 -3.05 14.52
C ARG A 74 -27.15 -3.63 14.81
N TRP A 75 -27.04 -4.51 15.82
CA TRP A 75 -25.82 -5.18 16.20
C TRP A 75 -25.31 -6.08 15.07
N SER A 76 -26.15 -7.02 14.61
CA SER A 76 -25.80 -7.97 13.52
C SER A 76 -25.36 -7.25 12.24
N ARG A 77 -25.96 -6.10 11.93
CA ARG A 77 -25.58 -5.31 10.75
C ARG A 77 -24.12 -4.82 10.82
N LEU A 78 -23.65 -4.44 12.01
CA LEU A 78 -22.32 -3.87 12.20
C LEU A 78 -21.27 -4.92 12.59
N PHE A 79 -21.63 -5.84 13.48
CA PHE A 79 -20.69 -6.78 14.09
C PHE A 79 -20.84 -8.21 13.57
N ARG A 80 -21.81 -8.48 12.68
CA ARG A 80 -22.07 -9.84 12.10
C ARG A 80 -22.22 -10.93 13.16
N ASP A 81 -22.63 -10.57 14.37
CA ASP A 81 -22.74 -11.44 15.56
C ASP A 81 -21.41 -12.10 15.99
N LEU A 82 -20.27 -11.53 15.57
CA LEU A 82 -18.92 -12.05 15.91
C LEU A 82 -18.52 -11.78 17.37
N VAL A 83 -19.16 -10.84 18.03
CA VAL A 83 -18.87 -10.44 19.41
C VAL A 83 -20.15 -10.09 20.14
N SER A 84 -20.25 -10.44 21.44
CA SER A 84 -21.38 -9.96 22.27
C SER A 84 -21.20 -8.48 22.62
N PRO A 85 -22.30 -7.73 22.88
CA PRO A 85 -22.18 -6.34 23.32
C PRO A 85 -21.34 -6.13 24.56
N ALA A 86 -21.38 -7.05 25.50
CA ALA A 86 -20.59 -6.97 26.73
C ALA A 86 -19.10 -7.21 26.48
N ASP A 87 -18.77 -8.22 25.65
CA ASP A 87 -17.36 -8.50 25.30
C ASP A 87 -16.79 -7.38 24.44
N PHE A 88 -17.56 -6.89 23.45
CA PHE A 88 -17.17 -5.72 22.65
C PHE A 88 -16.86 -4.52 23.53
N PHE A 89 -17.76 -4.22 24.49
CA PHE A 89 -17.56 -3.14 25.44
C PHE A 89 -16.29 -3.33 26.28
N ALA A 90 -16.02 -4.55 26.74
CA ALA A 90 -14.82 -4.88 27.47
C ALA A 90 -13.53 -4.66 26.61
N PHE A 91 -13.57 -5.06 25.33
CA PHE A 91 -12.43 -4.89 24.41
C PHE A 91 -12.15 -3.43 24.09
N VAL A 92 -13.17 -2.61 23.74
CA VAL A 92 -12.96 -1.20 23.42
C VAL A 92 -12.60 -0.35 24.63
N SER A 93 -12.93 -0.80 25.83
CA SER A 93 -12.59 -0.14 27.11
C SER A 93 -11.39 -0.77 27.83
N ALA A 94 -10.64 -1.65 27.16
CA ALA A 94 -9.48 -2.29 27.74
C ALA A 94 -8.42 -1.24 28.15
N ARG A 95 -7.73 -1.50 29.23
CA ARG A 95 -6.60 -0.70 29.68
C ARG A 95 -5.48 -0.78 28.65
N ILE A 96 -4.93 0.36 28.26
CA ILE A 96 -3.85 0.48 27.28
C ILE A 96 -2.69 1.21 27.95
N GLN A 97 -1.57 0.52 28.16
CA GLN A 97 -0.45 1.01 28.97
C GLN A 97 -0.92 1.39 30.39
N GLU A 98 -0.65 2.61 30.84
CA GLU A 98 -1.05 3.13 32.16
C GLU A 98 -2.42 3.84 32.14
N PHE A 99 -3.08 3.86 30.97
CA PHE A 99 -4.33 4.60 30.76
C PHE A 99 -5.54 3.69 30.87
N GLU A 100 -6.55 4.17 31.56
CA GLU A 100 -7.82 3.47 31.78
C GLU A 100 -8.99 4.23 31.16
N HIS A 101 -9.94 3.49 30.60
CA HIS A 101 -11.20 4.02 30.11
C HIS A 101 -12.26 3.94 31.21
N ARG A 102 -12.72 5.08 31.69
CA ARG A 102 -13.76 5.17 32.75
C ARG A 102 -14.94 5.98 32.25
N GLU A 103 -16.04 5.97 33.00
CA GLU A 103 -17.30 6.66 32.66
C GLU A 103 -17.75 6.34 31.22
N ASN A 104 -17.48 5.11 30.78
CA ASN A 104 -17.71 4.67 29.43
C ASN A 104 -19.16 4.18 29.24
N MET A 105 -19.74 4.47 28.07
CA MET A 105 -21.09 4.08 27.72
C MET A 105 -21.20 3.66 26.26
N LEU A 106 -22.18 2.81 25.98
CA LEU A 106 -22.55 2.41 24.62
C LEU A 106 -23.95 2.97 24.31
N LEU A 107 -24.06 3.79 23.26
CA LEU A 107 -25.32 4.36 22.83
C LEU A 107 -25.75 3.74 21.50
N VAL A 108 -26.97 3.28 21.41
CA VAL A 108 -27.50 2.62 20.20
C VAL A 108 -28.49 3.53 19.49
N GLY A 109 -28.00 4.18 18.44
CA GLY A 109 -28.79 5.02 17.55
C GLY A 109 -29.48 4.24 16.43
N LYS A 110 -30.22 4.94 15.56
CA LYS A 110 -30.94 4.34 14.43
C LYS A 110 -30.02 3.76 13.36
N ASP A 111 -28.95 4.46 13.03
CA ASP A 111 -28.02 4.17 11.93
C ASP A 111 -26.60 3.86 12.39
N ARG A 112 -26.29 4.05 13.66
CA ARG A 112 -24.96 3.88 14.25
C ARG A 112 -25.01 3.42 15.70
N ILE A 113 -23.89 2.87 16.15
CA ILE A 113 -23.60 2.60 17.56
C ILE A 113 -22.46 3.52 17.96
N ILE A 114 -22.50 4.07 19.17
CA ILE A 114 -21.55 5.05 19.68
C ILE A 114 -20.93 4.50 20.95
N TYR A 115 -19.62 4.54 21.02
CA TYR A 115 -18.85 4.34 22.24
C TYR A 115 -18.29 5.68 22.68
N ASP A 116 -18.60 6.06 23.92
CA ASP A 116 -18.14 7.30 24.55
C ASP A 116 -17.43 6.98 25.86
N THR A 117 -16.28 7.64 26.11
CA THR A 117 -15.45 7.35 27.28
C THR A 117 -14.60 8.55 27.70
N GLN A 118 -14.29 8.60 28.99
CA GLN A 118 -13.19 9.41 29.52
C GLN A 118 -11.95 8.54 29.74
N ILE A 119 -10.78 9.13 29.53
CA ILE A 119 -9.47 8.49 29.64
C ILE A 119 -8.75 9.03 30.87
N PHE A 120 -8.25 8.13 31.71
CA PHE A 120 -7.59 8.46 32.98
C PHE A 120 -6.17 7.88 33.02
N HIS A 121 -5.26 8.64 33.63
CA HIS A 121 -3.95 8.18 34.06
C HIS A 121 -3.91 8.22 35.59
N GLY A 122 -3.98 7.07 36.25
CA GLY A 122 -4.23 7.02 37.69
C GLY A 122 -5.58 7.60 38.07
N SER A 123 -5.60 8.67 38.89
CA SER A 123 -6.82 9.41 39.28
C SER A 123 -7.20 10.53 38.34
N ASP A 124 -6.27 10.98 37.48
CA ASP A 124 -6.39 12.20 36.72
C ASP A 124 -7.06 11.98 35.37
N PRO A 125 -8.10 12.75 35.02
CA PRO A 125 -8.69 12.70 33.69
C PRO A 125 -7.74 13.36 32.68
N VAL A 126 -7.22 12.58 31.74
CA VAL A 126 -6.24 13.03 30.75
C VAL A 126 -6.79 13.11 29.35
N GLY A 127 -8.05 12.71 29.15
CA GLY A 127 -8.66 12.78 27.83
C GLY A 127 -10.09 12.25 27.76
N GLU A 128 -10.64 12.39 26.56
CA GLU A 128 -11.96 11.88 26.21
C GLU A 128 -11.96 11.37 24.76
N MET A 129 -12.84 10.42 24.44
CA MET A 129 -12.96 9.85 23.11
C MET A 129 -14.37 9.42 22.79
N THR A 130 -14.79 9.67 21.56
CA THR A 130 -16.05 9.19 21.02
C THR A 130 -15.82 8.50 19.67
N LEU A 131 -16.27 7.25 19.55
CA LEU A 131 -16.23 6.45 18.33
C LEU A 131 -17.64 6.14 17.84
N PHE A 132 -17.88 6.29 16.54
CA PHE A 132 -19.12 5.88 15.89
C PHE A 132 -18.86 4.64 15.03
N PHE A 133 -19.66 3.62 15.23
CA PHE A 133 -19.68 2.42 14.41
C PHE A 133 -20.86 2.50 13.45
N LEU A 134 -20.58 2.56 12.15
CA LEU A 134 -21.59 2.78 11.14
C LEU A 134 -21.31 2.01 9.85
N SER A 135 -22.32 1.91 8.99
CA SER A 135 -22.16 1.37 7.63
C SER A 135 -22.46 2.47 6.62
N ALA A 136 -21.50 2.76 5.75
CA ALA A 136 -21.63 3.78 4.72
C ALA A 136 -21.12 3.29 3.36
N MET A 137 -21.54 3.98 2.29
CA MET A 137 -21.01 3.73 0.95
C MET A 137 -19.55 4.15 0.89
N ASP A 138 -18.78 3.37 0.16
CA ASP A 138 -17.39 3.72 -0.12
C ASP A 138 -17.31 5.00 -0.97
N ARG A 139 -16.60 6.00 -0.47
CA ARG A 139 -16.34 7.28 -1.14
C ARG A 139 -14.85 7.54 -1.34
N THR A 140 -14.01 6.56 -1.06
CA THR A 140 -12.57 6.68 -1.27
C THR A 140 -12.24 6.84 -2.76
N HIS A 141 -11.13 7.47 -3.08
CA HIS A 141 -10.68 7.74 -4.43
C HIS A 141 -9.45 6.88 -4.79
N GLY A 142 -8.87 7.15 -5.94
CA GLY A 142 -7.77 6.34 -6.46
C GLY A 142 -8.27 5.01 -7.00
N TYR A 143 -7.43 3.97 -6.91
CA TYR A 143 -7.82 2.65 -7.37
C TYR A 143 -9.03 2.09 -6.57
N LEU A 144 -9.21 2.50 -5.30
CA LEU A 144 -10.39 2.15 -4.49
C LEU A 144 -11.70 2.65 -5.12
N ALA A 145 -11.65 3.60 -6.05
CA ALA A 145 -12.82 3.99 -6.85
C ALA A 145 -13.44 2.81 -7.61
N TYR A 146 -12.67 1.78 -7.96
CA TYR A 146 -13.17 0.54 -8.55
C TYR A 146 -13.96 -0.33 -7.56
N LEU A 147 -13.84 -0.06 -6.26
CA LEU A 147 -14.64 -0.66 -5.20
C LEU A 147 -15.92 0.12 -4.90
N ARG A 148 -16.20 1.22 -5.64
CA ARG A 148 -17.41 2.04 -5.48
C ARG A 148 -18.66 1.19 -5.53
N GLY A 149 -19.64 1.56 -4.72
CA GLY A 149 -20.91 0.83 -4.58
C GLY A 149 -20.90 -0.23 -3.48
N ARG A 150 -19.77 -0.51 -2.83
CA ARG A 150 -19.69 -1.38 -1.67
C ARG A 150 -20.08 -0.62 -0.39
N ARG A 151 -20.86 -1.25 0.47
CA ARG A 151 -21.07 -0.76 1.83
C ARG A 151 -19.91 -1.21 2.71
N LEU A 152 -19.23 -0.24 3.30
CA LEU A 152 -18.15 -0.45 4.26
C LEU A 152 -18.69 -0.36 5.68
N ARG A 153 -18.12 -1.15 6.58
CA ARG A 153 -18.23 -0.95 8.02
C ARG A 153 -17.09 -0.04 8.45
N ILE A 154 -17.45 1.04 9.11
CA ILE A 154 -16.55 2.16 9.39
C ILE A 154 -16.55 2.43 10.88
N VAL A 155 -15.37 2.64 11.43
CA VAL A 155 -15.16 3.27 12.72
C VAL A 155 -14.87 4.76 12.47
N TYR A 156 -15.82 5.62 12.78
CA TYR A 156 -15.63 7.06 12.68
C TYR A 156 -15.16 7.60 14.03
N ILE A 157 -14.00 8.20 14.04
CA ILE A 157 -13.44 8.89 15.20
C ILE A 157 -14.03 10.28 15.19
N ASP A 158 -15.08 10.46 15.96
CA ASP A 158 -15.78 11.73 16.02
C ASP A 158 -15.01 12.73 16.88
N HIS A 159 -14.50 12.26 18.02
CA HIS A 159 -13.73 13.06 18.92
C HIS A 159 -12.65 12.23 19.62
N ILE A 160 -11.45 12.74 19.70
CA ILE A 160 -10.41 12.33 20.61
C ILE A 160 -9.64 13.56 21.08
N ARG A 161 -9.60 13.78 22.37
CA ARG A 161 -8.85 14.83 23.01
C ARG A 161 -7.99 14.24 24.09
N LEU A 162 -6.69 14.48 24.02
CA LEU A 162 -5.72 14.11 25.04
C LEU A 162 -5.11 15.40 25.59
N LEU A 163 -5.11 15.56 26.89
CA LEU A 163 -4.51 16.72 27.57
C LEU A 163 -2.98 16.62 27.62
N GLU A 164 -2.44 15.39 27.62
CA GLU A 164 -1.01 15.13 27.54
C GLU A 164 -0.59 14.63 26.16
N GLN A 165 0.24 15.40 25.46
CA GLN A 165 0.59 15.15 24.05
C GLN A 165 1.80 14.22 23.82
N SER A 166 2.49 13.75 24.85
CA SER A 166 3.80 13.08 24.71
C SER A 166 3.87 11.61 25.11
N SER A 167 2.78 11.03 25.56
CA SER A 167 2.79 9.69 26.20
C SER A 167 2.88 8.49 25.23
N GLY A 168 2.79 8.71 23.90
CA GLY A 168 2.68 7.60 22.93
C GLY A 168 1.35 6.83 23.00
N TYR A 169 0.46 7.21 23.90
CA TYR A 169 -0.83 6.55 24.15
C TYR A 169 -1.69 6.48 22.86
N ALA A 170 -1.82 7.58 22.12
CA ALA A 170 -2.64 7.59 20.91
C ALA A 170 -2.18 6.54 19.89
N SER A 171 -0.87 6.40 19.67
CA SER A 171 -0.33 5.37 18.76
C SER A 171 -0.54 3.95 19.30
N ALA A 172 -0.47 3.73 20.62
CA ALA A 172 -0.76 2.44 21.25
C ALA A 172 -2.26 2.10 21.13
N LEU A 173 -3.14 3.07 21.37
CA LEU A 173 -4.58 2.97 21.21
C LEU A 173 -4.96 2.60 19.77
N PHE A 174 -4.34 3.25 18.78
CA PHE A 174 -4.59 2.95 17.37
C PHE A 174 -4.16 1.55 16.99
N ARG A 175 -3.00 1.09 17.38
CA ARG A 175 -2.55 -0.29 17.13
C ARG A 175 -3.50 -1.31 17.74
N HIS A 176 -3.97 -1.08 18.97
CA HIS A 176 -4.96 -1.95 19.62
C HIS A 176 -6.28 -1.98 18.83
N TYR A 177 -6.77 -0.83 18.41
CA TYR A 177 -8.03 -0.74 17.66
C TYR A 177 -7.92 -1.25 16.22
N GLU A 178 -6.78 -1.09 15.55
CA GLU A 178 -6.55 -1.68 14.23
C GLU A 178 -6.71 -3.20 14.27
N SER A 179 -6.09 -3.87 15.25
CA SER A 179 -6.22 -5.32 15.42
C SER A 179 -7.66 -5.72 15.74
N LEU A 180 -8.26 -5.12 16.76
CA LEU A 180 -9.63 -5.43 17.19
C LEU A 180 -10.65 -5.25 16.07
N PHE A 181 -10.64 -4.10 15.41
CA PHE A 181 -11.66 -3.78 14.39
C PHE A 181 -11.42 -4.51 13.08
N HIS A 182 -10.15 -4.88 12.80
CA HIS A 182 -9.87 -5.84 11.75
C HIS A 182 -10.59 -7.16 11.99
N ASP A 183 -10.38 -7.79 13.17
CA ASP A 183 -10.93 -9.09 13.52
C ASP A 183 -12.47 -9.07 13.52
N LEU A 184 -13.06 -7.95 13.88
CA LEU A 184 -14.49 -7.70 13.77
C LEU A 184 -14.95 -7.36 12.34
N GLY A 185 -14.00 -7.30 11.38
CA GLY A 185 -14.22 -7.07 9.96
C GLY A 185 -14.69 -5.65 9.63
N PHE A 186 -14.25 -4.64 10.35
CA PHE A 186 -14.37 -3.25 9.94
C PHE A 186 -13.34 -2.96 8.83
N HIS A 187 -13.65 -2.01 7.95
CA HIS A 187 -12.86 -1.76 6.74
C HIS A 187 -12.03 -0.49 6.81
N GLN A 188 -12.52 0.51 7.52
CA GLN A 188 -11.88 1.82 7.57
C GLN A 188 -12.09 2.51 8.91
N PHE A 189 -11.05 3.24 9.35
CA PHE A 189 -11.23 4.40 10.21
C PHE A 189 -11.55 5.63 9.35
N ARG A 190 -12.40 6.53 9.85
CA ARG A 190 -12.63 7.87 9.30
C ARG A 190 -12.60 8.90 10.40
N LEU A 191 -12.21 10.11 10.08
CA LEU A 191 -12.20 11.24 11.01
C LEU A 191 -12.32 12.58 10.27
N SER A 192 -12.57 13.64 11.03
CA SER A 192 -12.36 15.02 10.60
C SER A 192 -11.22 15.64 11.41
N ALA A 193 -10.09 15.92 10.77
CA ALA A 193 -8.90 16.48 11.39
C ALA A 193 -9.04 18.00 11.51
N SER A 194 -9.57 18.49 12.62
CA SER A 194 -9.88 19.91 12.83
C SER A 194 -8.84 20.66 13.66
N LEU A 195 -8.21 20.01 14.62
CA LEU A 195 -7.19 20.65 15.47
C LEU A 195 -5.82 20.66 14.78
N SER A 196 -5.04 21.73 14.96
CA SER A 196 -3.73 21.91 14.32
C SER A 196 -2.79 20.73 14.53
N VAL A 197 -2.58 20.31 15.78
CA VAL A 197 -1.71 19.16 16.08
C VAL A 197 -2.29 17.86 15.55
N GLY A 198 -3.62 17.70 15.61
CA GLY A 198 -4.33 16.53 15.09
C GLY A 198 -4.11 16.33 13.59
N LYS A 199 -4.16 17.39 12.79
CA LYS A 199 -3.95 17.33 11.33
C LYS A 199 -2.61 16.67 10.96
N TYR A 200 -1.53 17.10 11.60
CA TYR A 200 -0.21 16.49 11.42
C TYR A 200 -0.14 15.06 11.97
N TYR A 201 -0.69 14.86 13.18
CA TYR A 201 -0.66 13.56 13.84
C TYR A 201 -1.36 12.50 12.99
N TRP A 202 -2.58 12.77 12.51
CA TRP A 202 -3.34 11.81 11.72
C TRP A 202 -2.67 11.46 10.39
N ALA A 203 -2.14 12.46 9.69
CA ALA A 203 -1.36 12.20 8.47
C ALA A 203 -0.14 11.31 8.76
N LYS A 204 0.60 11.58 9.83
CA LYS A 204 1.76 10.76 10.25
C LYS A 204 1.37 9.33 10.62
N GLU A 205 0.18 9.11 11.21
CA GLU A 205 -0.34 7.78 11.54
C GLU A 205 -0.93 7.04 10.31
N GLY A 206 -0.79 7.61 9.13
CA GLY A 206 -1.18 6.98 7.85
C GLY A 206 -2.62 7.22 7.44
N PHE A 207 -3.30 8.24 8.00
CA PHE A 207 -4.56 8.70 7.45
C PHE A 207 -4.32 9.50 6.18
N ASP A 208 -5.13 9.25 5.16
CA ASP A 208 -5.12 9.97 3.90
C ASP A 208 -6.41 10.77 3.70
N CYS A 209 -6.38 11.77 2.82
CA CYS A 209 -7.55 12.59 2.55
C CYS A 209 -8.68 11.75 1.92
N LEU A 210 -9.88 11.87 2.46
CA LEU A 210 -11.06 11.18 1.92
C LEU A 210 -11.47 11.77 0.56
N ASP A 211 -11.22 13.07 0.36
CA ASP A 211 -11.47 13.79 -0.89
C ASP A 211 -10.16 14.11 -1.60
N ARG A 212 -10.03 13.65 -2.85
CA ARG A 212 -8.85 13.89 -3.70
C ARG A 212 -8.58 15.38 -3.92
N GLU A 213 -9.61 16.19 -4.03
CA GLU A 213 -9.45 17.63 -4.20
C GLU A 213 -8.84 18.30 -2.98
N GLN A 214 -9.16 17.82 -1.78
CA GLN A 214 -8.49 18.28 -0.55
C GLN A 214 -6.98 17.96 -0.59
N PHE A 215 -6.61 16.74 -0.96
CA PHE A 215 -5.22 16.34 -1.10
C PHE A 215 -4.48 17.20 -2.13
N LEU A 216 -5.08 17.40 -3.30
CA LEU A 216 -4.47 18.23 -4.37
C LEU A 216 -4.32 19.69 -3.95
N ARG A 217 -5.24 20.24 -3.15
CA ARG A 217 -5.07 21.57 -2.53
C ARG A 217 -3.87 21.58 -1.61
N MET A 218 -3.76 20.63 -0.68
CA MET A 218 -2.61 20.56 0.25
C MET A 218 -1.28 20.43 -0.50
N LYS A 219 -1.24 19.72 -1.61
CA LYS A 219 -0.06 19.59 -2.46
C LYS A 219 0.28 20.91 -3.17
N ARG A 220 -0.71 21.68 -3.63
CA ARG A 220 -0.51 23.05 -4.16
C ARG A 220 -0.01 23.99 -3.09
N ASP A 221 -0.64 24.00 -1.92
CA ASP A 221 -0.24 24.84 -0.79
C ASP A 221 1.21 24.56 -0.36
N LEU A 222 1.64 23.27 -0.44
CA LEU A 222 3.03 22.91 -0.17
C LEU A 222 3.98 23.47 -1.22
N ARG A 223 3.61 23.47 -2.50
CA ARG A 223 4.40 24.05 -3.58
C ARG A 223 4.55 25.57 -3.38
N GLU A 224 3.45 26.26 -3.12
CA GLU A 224 3.46 27.70 -2.83
C GLU A 224 4.30 28.04 -1.60
N LEU A 225 4.26 27.20 -0.56
CA LEU A 225 5.10 27.35 0.63
C LEU A 225 6.58 27.21 0.30
N VAL A 226 6.96 26.22 -0.51
CA VAL A 226 8.34 26.00 -0.95
C VAL A 226 8.85 27.17 -1.77
N GLU A 227 8.07 27.64 -2.74
CA GLU A 227 8.41 28.76 -3.62
C GLU A 227 8.49 30.08 -2.85
N SER A 228 7.49 30.39 -2.01
CA SER A 228 7.44 31.64 -1.25
C SER A 228 8.54 31.79 -0.19
N ARG A 229 9.13 30.66 0.23
CA ARG A 229 10.22 30.63 1.23
C ARG A 229 11.58 30.34 0.61
N ASP A 230 11.67 30.26 -0.72
CA ASP A 230 12.90 29.96 -1.48
C ASP A 230 13.63 28.72 -0.90
N LEU A 231 12.88 27.66 -0.66
CA LEU A 231 13.43 26.44 -0.06
C LEU A 231 14.20 25.63 -1.11
N PRO A 232 15.33 24.99 -0.76
CA PRO A 232 16.13 24.16 -1.66
C PRO A 232 15.42 22.82 -1.93
N VAL A 233 14.33 22.85 -2.69
CA VAL A 233 13.46 21.73 -3.02
C VAL A 233 13.21 21.72 -4.51
N GLU A 234 13.46 20.57 -5.15
CA GLU A 234 13.14 20.41 -6.56
C GLU A 234 11.63 20.14 -6.73
N GLY A 235 11.02 20.67 -7.80
CA GLY A 235 9.61 20.43 -8.10
C GLY A 235 9.26 18.94 -8.21
N SER A 236 10.21 18.12 -8.65
CA SER A 236 10.08 16.66 -8.70
C SER A 236 9.89 16.01 -7.33
N GLU A 237 10.42 16.58 -6.24
CA GLU A 237 10.22 16.08 -4.88
C GLU A 237 8.75 16.23 -4.45
N ILE A 238 8.11 17.33 -4.85
CA ILE A 238 6.69 17.57 -4.58
C ILE A 238 5.83 16.63 -5.44
N GLU A 239 6.21 16.37 -6.69
CA GLU A 239 5.45 15.45 -7.54
C GLU A 239 5.40 14.01 -6.99
N ARG A 240 6.41 13.56 -6.27
CA ARG A 240 6.45 12.25 -5.59
C ARG A 240 5.46 12.12 -4.43
N ILE A 241 4.91 13.21 -3.94
CA ILE A 241 3.91 13.19 -2.85
C ILE A 241 2.59 12.66 -3.39
N THR A 242 2.15 11.52 -2.88
CA THR A 242 0.94 10.83 -3.31
C THR A 242 -0.14 10.72 -2.23
N HIS A 243 0.24 10.93 -0.96
CA HIS A 243 -0.63 10.79 0.21
C HIS A 243 -0.33 11.86 1.26
N ALA A 244 -1.28 12.09 2.17
CA ALA A 244 -1.08 13.04 3.29
C ALA A 244 0.09 12.65 4.20
N TYR A 245 0.39 11.36 4.32
CA TYR A 245 1.57 10.85 5.02
C TYR A 245 2.89 11.37 4.44
N ASP A 246 3.00 11.43 3.11
CA ASP A 246 4.19 11.93 2.43
C ASP A 246 4.39 13.43 2.75
N ILE A 247 3.28 14.20 2.80
CA ILE A 247 3.33 15.60 3.25
C ILE A 247 3.85 15.70 4.68
N ALA A 248 3.35 14.85 5.60
CA ALA A 248 3.77 14.89 7.00
C ALA A 248 5.28 14.64 7.19
N LEU A 249 5.89 13.87 6.31
CA LEU A 249 7.31 13.53 6.35
C LEU A 249 8.19 14.40 5.46
N PHE A 250 7.61 15.31 4.65
CA PHE A 250 8.31 16.08 3.64
C PHE A 250 9.41 16.96 4.24
N ARG A 251 10.63 16.83 3.73
CA ARG A 251 11.83 17.59 4.06
C ARG A 251 12.03 17.79 5.57
N ARG A 252 12.11 16.70 6.30
CA ARG A 252 12.34 16.68 7.76
C ARG A 252 13.68 17.30 8.18
N ASP A 253 14.61 17.41 7.24
CA ASP A 253 15.93 18.05 7.37
C ASP A 253 15.85 19.58 7.40
N LEU A 254 14.84 20.16 6.76
CA LEU A 254 14.61 21.60 6.74
C LEU A 254 13.79 22.06 7.95
N LYS A 255 13.94 23.35 8.32
CA LYS A 255 13.18 23.98 9.40
C LYS A 255 12.74 25.38 8.99
N ILE A 256 11.42 25.62 8.96
CA ILE A 256 10.83 26.91 8.67
C ILE A 256 10.08 27.48 9.88
N PRO A 257 9.96 28.80 10.01
CA PRO A 257 9.18 29.42 11.09
C PRO A 257 7.68 29.20 10.89
N VAL A 258 7.01 28.91 11.99
CA VAL A 258 5.55 28.82 12.13
C VAL A 258 5.19 29.53 13.42
N TYR A 259 4.09 30.26 13.43
CA TYR A 259 3.68 31.10 14.54
C TYR A 259 2.46 30.49 15.24
N ARG A 260 2.46 30.49 16.56
CA ARG A 260 1.41 29.92 17.40
C ARG A 260 0.68 31.01 18.17
N ASN A 261 -0.65 30.87 18.31
CA ASN A 261 -1.44 31.75 19.19
C ASN A 261 -1.65 31.15 20.60
N SER A 262 -2.26 31.89 21.48
CA SER A 262 -2.53 31.50 22.87
C SER A 262 -3.49 30.27 22.97
N GLU A 263 -4.34 30.06 21.99
CA GLU A 263 -5.27 28.92 21.93
C GLU A 263 -4.63 27.65 21.37
N GLY A 264 -3.40 27.73 20.86
CA GLY A 264 -2.65 26.59 20.35
C GLY A 264 -2.80 26.34 18.84
N TYR A 265 -3.42 27.27 18.09
CA TYR A 265 -3.46 27.21 16.64
C TYR A 265 -2.16 27.72 16.01
N TYR A 266 -1.91 27.33 14.76
CA TYR A 266 -0.69 27.64 14.04
C TYR A 266 -0.98 28.38 12.73
N SER A 267 -0.10 29.34 12.37
CA SER A 267 -0.11 30.10 11.13
C SER A 267 1.29 30.14 10.51
N LEU A 268 1.37 30.18 9.18
CA LEU A 268 2.61 30.42 8.43
C LEU A 268 3.00 31.91 8.39
N ALA A 269 2.05 32.80 8.69
CA ALA A 269 2.27 34.23 8.81
C ALA A 269 2.33 34.65 10.27
N LYS A 270 3.20 35.63 10.57
CA LYS A 270 3.27 36.30 11.87
C LYS A 270 2.32 37.52 11.86
N ASP A 271 1.44 37.57 12.84
CA ASP A 271 0.54 38.73 13.05
C ASP A 271 0.31 39.00 14.54
N GLU A 272 -0.68 39.85 14.89
CA GLU A 272 -0.96 40.19 16.28
C GLU A 272 -1.46 39.04 17.13
N GLU A 273 -2.13 38.08 16.54
CA GLU A 273 -2.67 36.89 17.19
C GLU A 273 -1.62 35.75 17.28
N PHE A 274 -0.81 35.58 16.23
CA PHE A 274 0.17 34.49 16.09
C PHE A 274 1.60 35.02 16.33
N ARG A 275 2.02 35.08 17.60
CA ARG A 275 3.30 35.73 18.02
C ARG A 275 4.41 34.75 18.38
N GLU A 276 4.08 33.57 18.91
CA GLU A 276 5.06 32.57 19.37
C GLU A 276 5.68 31.82 18.19
N GLU A 277 6.96 32.10 17.91
CA GLU A 277 7.68 31.42 16.82
C GLU A 277 8.07 29.98 17.23
N ARG A 278 7.79 29.04 16.36
CA ARG A 278 8.25 27.66 16.38
C ARG A 278 8.89 27.32 15.04
N ARG A 279 9.76 26.31 15.00
CA ARG A 279 10.39 25.87 13.77
C ARG A 279 10.11 24.39 13.50
N TYR A 280 9.50 24.13 12.36
CA TYR A 280 9.11 22.77 11.94
C TYR A 280 9.50 22.50 10.49
N PRO A 281 9.64 21.20 10.11
CA PRO A 281 9.75 20.81 8.70
C PRO A 281 8.60 21.38 7.85
N PRO A 282 8.84 21.71 6.56
CA PRO A 282 7.82 22.34 5.70
C PRO A 282 6.49 21.58 5.68
N GLY A 283 6.50 20.26 5.51
CA GLY A 283 5.28 19.46 5.51
C GLY A 283 4.54 19.47 6.85
N LYS A 284 5.26 19.38 7.97
CA LYS A 284 4.66 19.53 9.31
C LYS A 284 4.09 20.94 9.52
N ALA A 285 4.81 21.97 9.11
CA ALA A 285 4.38 23.36 9.20
C ALA A 285 3.08 23.59 8.44
N LEU A 286 3.00 23.08 7.19
CA LEU A 286 1.79 23.16 6.38
C LEU A 286 0.60 22.48 7.07
N LEU A 287 0.74 21.23 7.52
CA LEU A 287 -0.36 20.48 8.15
C LEU A 287 -0.83 21.13 9.46
N LEU A 288 0.07 21.72 10.23
CA LEU A 288 -0.30 22.46 11.45
C LEU A 288 -1.17 23.69 11.15
N SER A 289 -0.87 24.40 10.07
CA SER A 289 -1.53 25.66 9.67
C SER A 289 -2.65 25.50 8.63
N SER A 290 -2.82 24.31 8.02
CA SER A 290 -3.83 24.05 7.00
C SER A 290 -5.26 24.10 7.53
N ASN A 291 -6.23 24.16 6.62
CA ASN A 291 -7.65 23.97 6.92
C ASN A 291 -7.93 22.54 7.42
N PRO A 292 -9.04 22.32 8.16
CA PRO A 292 -9.52 20.98 8.51
C PRO A 292 -9.67 20.09 7.27
N TRP A 293 -9.39 18.80 7.44
CA TRP A 293 -9.55 17.83 6.36
C TRP A 293 -10.18 16.53 6.88
N ASP A 294 -10.97 15.88 6.02
CA ASP A 294 -11.56 14.59 6.32
C ASP A 294 -10.61 13.48 5.88
N GLY A 295 -10.31 12.58 6.81
CA GLY A 295 -9.34 11.52 6.61
C GLY A 295 -9.96 10.13 6.71
N TYR A 296 -9.32 9.19 6.03
CA TYR A 296 -9.55 7.76 6.19
C TYR A 296 -8.25 7.00 6.34
N LYS A 297 -8.31 5.89 7.05
CA LYS A 297 -7.24 4.90 7.11
C LYS A 297 -7.86 3.51 6.94
N ILE A 298 -7.30 2.71 6.03
CA ILE A 298 -7.75 1.33 5.86
C ILE A 298 -7.34 0.54 7.10
N ILE A 299 -8.27 -0.24 7.64
CA ILE A 299 -7.98 -1.20 8.71
C ILE A 299 -7.41 -2.43 8.02
N TYR A 300 -6.09 -2.57 8.10
CA TYR A 300 -5.39 -3.69 7.49
C TYR A 300 -5.52 -4.95 8.33
N THR A 301 -5.63 -6.09 7.67
CA THR A 301 -5.39 -7.39 8.30
C THR A 301 -4.03 -7.39 8.97
N ASN A 302 -3.95 -8.03 10.11
CA ASN A 302 -2.68 -8.32 10.78
C ASN A 302 -1.94 -9.37 9.94
N THR A 303 -1.44 -8.98 8.77
CA THR A 303 -0.58 -9.85 7.97
C THR A 303 0.82 -9.81 8.57
N PRO A 304 1.56 -10.94 8.56
CA PRO A 304 2.93 -10.99 9.07
C PRO A 304 3.85 -9.95 8.42
N ARG A 305 3.56 -9.57 7.16
CA ARG A 305 4.28 -8.54 6.41
C ARG A 305 3.34 -7.50 5.81
N LYS A 306 3.77 -6.26 5.84
CA LYS A 306 3.06 -5.13 5.25
C LYS A 306 3.40 -5.03 3.77
N THR A 307 2.50 -5.49 2.91
CA THR A 307 2.69 -5.57 1.46
C THR A 307 1.99 -4.43 0.74
N GLY A 308 2.72 -3.74 -0.13
CA GLY A 308 2.20 -2.73 -1.04
C GLY A 308 1.58 -3.34 -2.30
N PHE A 309 0.53 -2.71 -2.80
CA PHE A 309 0.00 -2.96 -4.14
C PHE A 309 -0.10 -1.63 -4.89
N LEU A 310 0.74 -1.45 -5.89
CA LEU A 310 0.77 -0.23 -6.68
C LEU A 310 -0.04 -0.40 -7.96
N PHE A 311 -1.01 0.47 -8.16
CA PHE A 311 -1.86 0.49 -9.34
C PHE A 311 -2.38 1.91 -9.62
N SER A 312 -2.61 2.22 -10.89
CA SER A 312 -3.35 3.42 -11.30
C SER A 312 -4.35 3.10 -12.42
N PRO A 313 -5.57 3.66 -12.36
CA PRO A 313 -6.47 3.68 -13.50
C PRO A 313 -5.85 4.27 -14.76
N GLY A 314 -4.86 5.15 -14.60
CA GLY A 314 -4.09 5.75 -15.70
C GLY A 314 -3.49 4.71 -16.65
N TYR A 315 -3.06 3.56 -16.12
CA TYR A 315 -2.50 2.47 -16.93
C TYR A 315 -3.47 1.87 -17.93
N LEU A 316 -4.79 1.99 -17.70
CA LEU A 316 -5.82 1.51 -18.62
C LEU A 316 -5.95 2.37 -19.89
N ASN A 317 -5.32 3.56 -19.92
CA ASN A 317 -5.33 4.47 -21.06
C ASN A 317 -4.31 4.07 -22.15
N HIS A 318 -3.35 3.20 -21.85
CA HIS A 318 -2.56 2.56 -22.90
C HIS A 318 -3.47 1.59 -23.67
N ARG A 319 -3.92 2.03 -24.85
CA ARG A 319 -4.87 1.29 -25.70
C ARG A 319 -4.12 0.62 -26.84
N THR A 320 -4.07 -0.70 -26.79
CA THR A 320 -3.60 -1.55 -27.87
C THR A 320 -4.74 -1.92 -28.81
N ARG A 321 -4.43 -2.42 -30.02
CA ARG A 321 -5.44 -2.88 -30.99
C ARG A 321 -6.31 -4.01 -30.43
N ALA A 322 -7.49 -4.20 -30.98
CA ALA A 322 -8.36 -5.32 -30.62
C ALA A 322 -7.64 -6.66 -30.84
N GLY A 323 -7.76 -7.57 -29.89
CA GLY A 323 -7.10 -8.89 -29.93
C GLY A 323 -5.62 -8.87 -29.52
N HIS A 324 -5.04 -7.72 -29.18
CA HIS A 324 -3.66 -7.65 -28.69
C HIS A 324 -3.56 -8.36 -27.33
N PRO A 325 -2.59 -9.27 -27.13
CA PRO A 325 -2.46 -10.01 -25.85
C PRO A 325 -2.17 -9.08 -24.70
N GLU A 326 -1.23 -8.14 -24.84
CA GLU A 326 -0.96 -7.09 -23.86
C GLU A 326 -2.09 -6.04 -23.96
N SER A 327 -3.10 -6.19 -23.12
CA SER A 327 -4.27 -5.32 -23.11
C SER A 327 -4.67 -4.90 -21.70
N ARG A 328 -5.42 -3.79 -21.58
CA ARG A 328 -5.95 -3.32 -20.30
C ARG A 328 -6.78 -4.35 -19.54
N ARG A 329 -7.29 -5.41 -20.23
CA ARG A 329 -8.06 -6.50 -19.58
C ARG A 329 -7.24 -7.24 -18.54
N ARG A 330 -5.92 -7.32 -18.71
CA ARG A 330 -4.98 -7.92 -17.74
C ARG A 330 -5.13 -7.27 -16.36
N LEU A 331 -4.99 -5.95 -16.25
CA LEU A 331 -5.14 -5.24 -14.98
C LEU A 331 -6.59 -5.23 -14.46
N ILE A 332 -7.59 -5.18 -15.35
CA ILE A 332 -9.00 -5.27 -14.93
C ILE A 332 -9.25 -6.61 -14.24
N ALA A 333 -8.73 -7.71 -14.79
CA ALA A 333 -8.85 -9.04 -14.18
C ALA A 333 -8.20 -9.10 -12.78
N LEU A 334 -6.99 -8.53 -12.64
CA LEU A 334 -6.31 -8.45 -11.34
C LEU A 334 -7.13 -7.68 -10.29
N ILE A 335 -7.64 -6.51 -10.64
CA ILE A 335 -8.45 -5.69 -9.71
C ILE A 335 -9.75 -6.42 -9.33
N GLN A 336 -10.37 -7.13 -10.26
CA GLN A 336 -11.55 -7.96 -9.98
C GLN A 336 -11.22 -9.12 -9.03
N ALA A 337 -10.06 -9.77 -9.19
CA ALA A 337 -9.61 -10.84 -8.30
C ALA A 337 -9.32 -10.33 -6.88
N ILE A 338 -8.60 -9.23 -6.72
CA ILE A 338 -8.38 -8.57 -5.42
C ILE A 338 -9.71 -8.28 -4.72
N ARG A 339 -10.70 -7.78 -5.47
CA ARG A 339 -12.03 -7.52 -4.95
C ARG A 339 -12.76 -8.80 -4.54
N LYS A 340 -12.68 -9.86 -5.35
CA LYS A 340 -13.35 -11.14 -5.11
C LYS A 340 -12.79 -11.84 -3.87
N GLU A 341 -11.48 -11.83 -3.70
CA GLU A 341 -10.77 -12.45 -2.58
C GLU A 341 -10.69 -11.58 -1.31
N ASP A 342 -11.30 -10.42 -1.33
CA ASP A 342 -11.35 -9.46 -0.21
C ASP A 342 -9.96 -9.02 0.32
N LEU A 343 -8.94 -9.03 -0.56
CA LEU A 343 -7.56 -8.65 -0.20
C LEU A 343 -7.37 -7.15 0.01
N HIS A 344 -8.38 -6.33 -0.33
CA HIS A 344 -8.27 -4.87 -0.22
C HIS A 344 -8.06 -4.39 1.23
N GLY A 345 -8.45 -5.16 2.25
CA GLY A 345 -8.18 -4.85 3.66
C GLY A 345 -6.80 -5.29 4.16
N SER A 346 -6.03 -5.99 3.32
CA SER A 346 -4.72 -6.54 3.70
C SER A 346 -3.55 -6.00 2.89
N LEU A 347 -3.81 -5.17 1.89
CA LEU A 347 -2.80 -4.56 1.03
C LEU A 347 -2.74 -3.04 1.25
N VAL A 348 -1.51 -2.50 1.29
CA VAL A 348 -1.28 -1.04 1.27
C VAL A 348 -1.32 -0.56 -0.17
N PHE A 349 -2.37 0.15 -0.53
CA PHE A 349 -2.48 0.67 -1.89
C PHE A 349 -1.63 1.90 -2.10
N LEU A 350 -0.89 1.88 -3.21
CA LEU A 350 0.06 2.91 -3.59
C LEU A 350 -0.33 3.46 -4.96
N GLU A 351 -0.16 4.76 -5.15
CA GLU A 351 -0.36 5.43 -6.44
C GLU A 351 0.98 5.81 -7.06
N PRO A 352 1.12 5.72 -8.39
CA PRO A 352 2.29 6.24 -9.08
C PRO A 352 2.28 7.77 -9.12
N TYR A 353 3.43 8.34 -9.38
CA TYR A 353 3.59 9.75 -9.77
C TYR A 353 4.26 9.85 -11.16
N MET A 354 4.14 10.98 -11.81
CA MET A 354 4.94 11.25 -13.02
C MET A 354 6.40 11.45 -12.62
N PRO A 355 7.33 10.66 -13.19
CA PRO A 355 8.73 10.73 -12.81
C PRO A 355 9.38 12.00 -13.35
N ASP A 356 10.40 12.50 -12.64
CA ASP A 356 11.34 13.40 -13.28
C ASP A 356 12.09 12.65 -14.39
N ARG A 357 12.05 13.20 -15.58
CA ARG A 357 12.63 12.60 -16.78
C ARG A 357 14.11 12.24 -16.62
N LYS A 358 14.87 12.97 -15.79
CA LYS A 358 16.28 12.70 -15.51
C LYS A 358 16.55 11.26 -15.02
N PHE A 359 15.62 10.65 -14.26
CA PHE A 359 15.77 9.27 -13.81
C PHE A 359 15.52 8.26 -14.93
N VAL A 360 14.55 8.54 -15.80
CA VAL A 360 14.25 7.71 -16.98
C VAL A 360 15.42 7.80 -17.99
N GLU A 361 16.04 8.96 -18.12
CA GLU A 361 17.19 9.21 -19.00
C GLU A 361 18.46 8.47 -18.58
N LYS A 362 18.55 7.99 -17.33
CA LYS A 362 19.64 7.08 -16.91
C LYS A 362 19.61 5.75 -17.66
N VAL A 363 18.45 5.31 -18.07
CA VAL A 363 18.25 4.08 -18.84
C VAL A 363 18.11 4.37 -20.31
N HIS A 364 17.22 5.28 -20.68
CA HIS A 364 16.83 5.57 -22.06
C HIS A 364 17.28 6.98 -22.45
N PRO A 365 18.19 7.14 -23.45
CA PRO A 365 18.66 8.45 -23.86
C PRO A 365 17.54 9.40 -24.27
N PRO A 366 17.72 10.74 -24.09
CA PRO A 366 16.73 11.74 -24.46
C PRO A 366 16.17 11.58 -25.89
N ALA A 367 17.04 11.30 -26.86
CA ALA A 367 16.63 11.11 -28.25
C ALA A 367 15.66 9.95 -28.46
N TYR A 368 15.83 8.84 -27.71
CA TYR A 368 14.90 7.72 -27.73
C TYR A 368 13.52 8.11 -27.18
N LEU A 369 13.50 8.78 -26.03
CA LEU A 369 12.27 9.26 -25.41
C LEU A 369 11.52 10.26 -26.28
N ASP A 370 12.25 11.17 -26.94
CA ASP A 370 11.66 12.14 -27.87
C ASP A 370 11.10 11.47 -29.13
N SER A 371 11.82 10.47 -29.66
CA SER A 371 11.32 9.66 -30.79
C SER A 371 10.06 8.88 -30.43
N PHE A 372 9.98 8.29 -29.23
CA PHE A 372 8.78 7.62 -28.76
C PHE A 372 7.61 8.60 -28.62
N ARG A 373 7.83 9.75 -28.00
CA ARG A 373 6.83 10.81 -27.83
C ARG A 373 6.32 11.32 -29.17
N GLU A 374 7.21 11.54 -30.13
CA GLU A 374 6.85 12.00 -31.47
C GLU A 374 6.08 10.94 -32.26
N THR A 375 6.45 9.67 -32.12
CA THR A 375 5.70 8.56 -32.71
C THR A 375 4.25 8.54 -32.25
N VAL A 376 4.02 8.71 -30.94
CA VAL A 376 2.66 8.80 -30.37
C VAL A 376 1.93 10.04 -30.89
N ARG A 377 2.57 11.21 -30.90
CA ARG A 377 1.97 12.49 -31.37
C ARG A 377 1.61 12.46 -32.83
N SER A 378 2.41 11.82 -33.68
CA SER A 378 2.14 11.69 -35.10
C SER A 378 0.98 10.74 -35.46
N GLY A 379 0.39 10.07 -34.46
CA GLY A 379 -0.72 9.13 -34.62
C GLY A 379 -0.33 7.78 -35.24
N ARG A 380 0.97 7.46 -35.33
CA ARG A 380 1.44 6.12 -35.73
C ARG A 380 0.87 5.07 -34.77
N LYS A 381 0.73 3.84 -35.22
CA LYS A 381 0.09 2.76 -34.46
C LYS A 381 1.08 1.81 -33.81
N THR A 382 2.37 1.94 -34.16
CA THR A 382 3.46 1.14 -33.58
C THR A 382 4.70 2.01 -33.39
N PHE A 383 5.55 1.65 -32.41
CA PHE A 383 6.85 2.25 -32.16
C PHE A 383 7.94 1.18 -32.28
N ALA A 384 9.01 1.44 -33.01
CA ALA A 384 10.13 0.57 -33.29
C ALA A 384 9.76 -0.76 -33.97
N THR A 385 8.92 -1.59 -33.37
CA THR A 385 8.51 -2.92 -33.88
C THR A 385 6.99 -3.02 -34.01
N VAL A 386 6.51 -4.01 -34.77
CA VAL A 386 5.06 -4.18 -35.06
C VAL A 386 4.25 -4.64 -33.84
N ASP A 387 4.92 -5.26 -32.88
CA ASP A 387 4.37 -5.74 -31.60
C ASP A 387 4.27 -4.64 -30.55
N CYS A 388 5.03 -3.56 -30.68
CA CYS A 388 4.95 -2.37 -29.83
C CYS A 388 3.83 -1.43 -30.27
N ALA A 389 2.58 -1.84 -30.05
CA ALA A 389 1.39 -1.08 -30.42
C ALA A 389 1.24 0.18 -29.54
N VAL A 390 0.99 1.35 -30.15
CA VAL A 390 0.79 2.62 -29.45
C VAL A 390 -0.57 3.23 -29.72
N GLY A 391 -1.08 3.92 -28.71
CA GLY A 391 -2.24 4.81 -28.75
C GLY A 391 -1.87 6.21 -28.25
N GLU A 392 -2.82 7.13 -28.25
CA GLU A 392 -2.61 8.55 -27.92
C GLU A 392 -1.97 8.80 -26.55
N ALA A 393 -2.25 7.94 -25.56
CA ALA A 393 -1.73 8.09 -24.19
C ALA A 393 -0.51 7.20 -23.90
N SER A 394 0.01 6.44 -24.88
CA SER A 394 1.01 5.39 -24.60
C SER A 394 2.32 5.92 -24.03
N TYR A 395 2.78 7.08 -24.48
CA TYR A 395 3.97 7.72 -23.92
C TYR A 395 3.77 8.11 -22.45
N ASP A 396 2.68 8.82 -22.17
CA ASP A 396 2.41 9.29 -20.78
C ASP A 396 2.15 8.12 -19.83
N VAL A 397 1.51 7.06 -20.32
CA VAL A 397 1.28 5.84 -19.52
C VAL A 397 2.57 5.08 -19.28
N ALA A 398 3.48 4.99 -20.25
CA ALA A 398 4.81 4.39 -20.06
C ALA A 398 5.64 5.19 -19.04
N MET A 399 5.63 6.53 -19.12
CA MET A 399 6.25 7.39 -18.11
C MET A 399 5.61 7.20 -16.74
N LEU A 400 4.29 7.08 -16.66
CA LEU A 400 3.59 6.81 -15.39
C LEU A 400 3.95 5.42 -14.83
N ALA A 401 4.20 4.41 -15.69
CA ALA A 401 4.66 3.08 -15.25
C ALA A 401 6.07 3.17 -14.65
N ALA A 402 6.98 3.92 -15.28
CA ALA A 402 8.30 4.22 -14.72
C ALA A 402 8.19 4.93 -13.34
N GLY A 403 7.32 5.94 -13.22
CA GLY A 403 7.04 6.59 -11.93
C GLY A 403 6.39 5.65 -10.91
N GLY A 404 5.67 4.63 -11.38
CA GLY A 404 5.08 3.60 -10.53
C GLY A 404 6.14 2.72 -9.88
N VAL A 405 7.11 2.21 -10.62
CA VAL A 405 8.19 1.42 -10.02
C VAL A 405 9.03 2.26 -9.06
N MET A 406 9.29 3.54 -9.38
CA MET A 406 9.97 4.47 -8.48
C MET A 406 9.17 4.69 -7.18
N ALA A 407 7.85 4.88 -7.26
CA ALA A 407 6.98 4.98 -6.08
C ALA A 407 6.98 3.69 -5.24
N GLY A 408 7.07 2.53 -5.88
CA GLY A 408 7.26 1.24 -5.21
C GLY A 408 8.57 1.18 -4.44
N VAL A 409 9.67 1.60 -5.06
CA VAL A 409 10.99 1.74 -4.41
C VAL A 409 10.91 2.70 -3.22
N ASP A 410 10.32 3.89 -3.40
CA ASP A 410 10.15 4.87 -2.32
C ASP A 410 9.40 4.26 -1.12
N ALA A 411 8.33 3.52 -1.38
CA ALA A 411 7.50 2.93 -0.33
C ALA A 411 8.28 1.86 0.48
N VAL A 412 9.09 1.06 -0.18
CA VAL A 412 9.92 0.02 0.45
C VAL A 412 11.09 0.66 1.21
N MET A 413 11.83 1.56 0.57
CA MET A 413 13.02 2.19 1.16
C MET A 413 12.68 3.09 2.35
N ASN A 414 11.52 3.75 2.32
CA ASN A 414 11.00 4.55 3.44
C ASN A 414 10.25 3.72 4.49
N ARG A 415 10.26 2.38 4.38
CA ARG A 415 9.58 1.44 5.30
C ARG A 415 8.07 1.70 5.46
N ARG A 416 7.45 2.27 4.44
CA ARG A 416 5.99 2.38 4.38
C ARG A 416 5.36 1.00 4.22
N VAL A 417 6.02 0.14 3.44
CA VAL A 417 5.77 -1.29 3.28
C VAL A 417 7.09 -2.06 3.34
N GLU A 418 7.04 -3.36 3.60
CA GLU A 418 8.23 -4.23 3.56
C GLU A 418 8.54 -4.66 2.13
N ASN A 419 7.49 -4.93 1.35
CA ASN A 419 7.57 -5.30 -0.05
C ASN A 419 6.41 -4.72 -0.84
N VAL A 420 6.52 -4.71 -2.18
CA VAL A 420 5.49 -4.15 -3.05
C VAL A 420 5.34 -4.95 -4.33
N PHE A 421 4.10 -5.13 -4.78
CA PHE A 421 3.78 -5.57 -6.14
C PHE A 421 3.27 -4.37 -6.95
N CYS A 422 3.97 -4.05 -8.05
CA CYS A 422 3.66 -2.97 -8.96
C CYS A 422 2.88 -3.53 -10.17
N ALA A 423 1.56 -3.38 -10.16
CA ALA A 423 0.67 -3.80 -11.26
C ALA A 423 0.70 -2.75 -12.38
N LEU A 424 1.78 -2.72 -13.14
CA LEU A 424 2.08 -1.74 -14.17
C LEU A 424 1.63 -2.20 -15.57
N ARG A 425 1.44 -1.25 -16.46
CA ARG A 425 1.34 -1.37 -17.93
C ARG A 425 1.85 -0.09 -18.57
N PRO A 426 2.53 -0.19 -19.75
CA PRO A 426 3.04 -1.38 -20.42
C PRO A 426 4.16 -2.09 -19.65
N PRO A 427 4.50 -3.37 -19.97
CA PRO A 427 5.64 -4.08 -19.41
C PRO A 427 6.97 -3.45 -19.84
N GLY A 428 8.12 -3.93 -19.30
CA GLY A 428 9.38 -3.24 -19.48
C GLY A 428 10.61 -4.07 -19.83
N HIS A 429 10.70 -5.33 -19.45
CA HIS A 429 11.96 -6.09 -19.42
C HIS A 429 12.63 -6.31 -20.78
N HIS A 430 11.88 -6.21 -21.89
CA HIS A 430 12.45 -6.27 -23.25
C HIS A 430 12.97 -4.95 -23.78
N ALA A 431 12.63 -3.81 -23.17
CA ALA A 431 13.10 -2.51 -23.62
C ALA A 431 14.59 -2.33 -23.32
N GLY A 432 15.43 -2.30 -24.34
CA GLY A 432 16.84 -1.92 -24.25
C GLY A 432 17.02 -0.42 -24.14
N ARG A 433 18.26 0.06 -24.09
CA ARG A 433 18.53 1.50 -23.91
C ARG A 433 17.90 2.35 -25.02
N GLN A 434 17.90 1.87 -26.26
CA GLN A 434 17.39 2.59 -27.44
C GLN A 434 16.49 1.71 -28.31
N SER A 435 15.93 0.64 -27.75
CA SER A 435 15.09 -0.30 -28.49
C SER A 435 13.81 -0.62 -27.72
N ALA A 436 12.70 -0.69 -28.47
CA ALA A 436 11.41 -1.18 -27.96
C ALA A 436 11.06 -2.46 -28.70
N MET A 437 10.64 -3.48 -27.97
CA MET A 437 10.16 -4.77 -28.49
C MET A 437 9.36 -5.51 -27.43
N GLY A 438 8.66 -6.59 -27.80
CA GLY A 438 7.95 -7.42 -26.83
C GLY A 438 6.95 -6.63 -25.98
N PHE A 439 6.22 -5.68 -26.57
CA PHE A 439 5.26 -4.78 -25.91
C PHE A 439 5.89 -3.76 -24.94
N CYS A 440 7.22 -3.76 -24.78
CA CYS A 440 7.96 -2.94 -23.82
C CYS A 440 8.50 -1.67 -24.49
N PHE A 441 8.30 -0.51 -23.84
CA PHE A 441 8.76 0.80 -24.32
C PHE A 441 9.86 1.37 -23.43
N LEU A 442 9.67 1.30 -22.11
CA LEU A 442 10.62 1.73 -21.10
C LEU A 442 10.90 0.55 -20.16
N ASN A 443 12.15 0.35 -19.79
CA ASN A 443 12.53 -0.72 -18.88
C ASN A 443 12.23 -0.35 -17.42
N ASN A 444 11.03 -0.68 -16.97
CA ASN A 444 10.52 -0.29 -15.66
C ASN A 444 11.43 -0.77 -14.52
N VAL A 445 11.85 -2.05 -14.52
CA VAL A 445 12.68 -2.61 -13.45
C VAL A 445 14.07 -1.96 -13.43
N ALA A 446 14.65 -1.69 -14.60
CA ALA A 446 15.97 -1.03 -14.69
C ALA A 446 15.91 0.43 -14.20
N ILE A 447 14.85 1.17 -14.55
CA ILE A 447 14.62 2.53 -14.05
C ILE A 447 14.50 2.50 -12.51
N GLY A 448 13.73 1.57 -11.97
CA GLY A 448 13.59 1.38 -10.52
C GLY A 448 14.91 1.05 -9.83
N ALA A 449 15.73 0.17 -10.43
CA ALA A 449 17.04 -0.21 -9.89
C ALA A 449 18.02 0.97 -9.85
N LEU A 450 18.17 1.70 -10.96
CA LEU A 450 19.05 2.88 -10.98
C LEU A 450 18.54 4.00 -10.08
N TYR A 451 17.22 4.15 -9.98
CA TYR A 451 16.62 5.08 -9.03
C TYR A 451 16.92 4.73 -7.58
N ALA A 452 16.79 3.45 -7.19
CA ALA A 452 17.12 2.98 -5.84
C ALA A 452 18.60 3.25 -5.48
N ARG A 453 19.50 3.09 -6.44
CA ARG A 453 20.93 3.39 -6.26
C ARG A 453 21.17 4.89 -6.05
N GLU A 454 20.56 5.73 -6.87
CA GLU A 454 20.80 7.18 -6.83
C GLU A 454 20.12 7.85 -5.64
N ALA A 455 18.84 7.54 -5.40
CA ALA A 455 18.05 8.23 -4.38
C ALA A 455 18.27 7.69 -2.96
N TYR A 456 18.66 6.41 -2.82
CA TYR A 456 18.76 5.73 -1.53
C TYR A 456 20.15 5.12 -1.25
N GLY A 457 21.09 5.20 -2.17
CA GLY A 457 22.44 4.67 -2.01
C GLY A 457 22.49 3.14 -1.93
N VAL A 458 21.55 2.44 -2.54
CA VAL A 458 21.54 0.96 -2.57
C VAL A 458 22.65 0.47 -3.47
N ASN A 459 23.70 -0.11 -2.92
CA ASN A 459 24.89 -0.47 -3.68
C ASN A 459 24.78 -1.78 -4.48
N ARG A 460 23.96 -2.73 -4.03
CA ARG A 460 23.84 -4.06 -4.66
C ARG A 460 22.37 -4.39 -4.87
N ILE A 461 21.97 -4.58 -6.13
CA ILE A 461 20.59 -4.89 -6.50
C ILE A 461 20.56 -6.22 -7.25
N PHE A 462 19.73 -7.15 -6.81
CA PHE A 462 19.48 -8.39 -7.54
C PHE A 462 18.17 -8.24 -8.32
N ILE A 463 18.22 -8.37 -9.64
CA ILE A 463 17.05 -8.39 -10.51
C ILE A 463 16.82 -9.83 -10.93
N LEU A 464 15.73 -10.42 -10.42
CA LEU A 464 15.25 -11.73 -10.80
C LEU A 464 14.13 -11.57 -11.83
N ASP A 465 14.32 -12.14 -13.00
CA ASP A 465 13.34 -12.16 -14.07
C ASP A 465 12.86 -13.60 -14.26
N TRP A 466 11.60 -13.84 -13.92
CA TRP A 466 10.95 -15.15 -14.14
C TRP A 466 9.80 -15.09 -15.16
N ASP A 467 9.71 -13.99 -15.92
CA ASP A 467 8.92 -13.98 -17.13
C ASP A 467 9.37 -15.15 -18.04
N VAL A 468 8.45 -15.77 -18.75
CA VAL A 468 8.79 -16.91 -19.62
C VAL A 468 9.72 -16.50 -20.76
N HIS A 469 9.74 -15.21 -21.12
CA HIS A 469 10.63 -14.66 -22.13
C HIS A 469 11.91 -14.08 -21.49
N HIS A 470 13.01 -14.20 -22.20
CA HIS A 470 14.27 -13.58 -21.75
C HIS A 470 14.17 -12.07 -21.65
N GLY A 471 14.50 -11.49 -20.50
CA GLY A 471 14.56 -10.04 -20.28
C GLY A 471 15.78 -9.39 -20.93
N ASN A 472 15.86 -9.47 -22.26
CA ASN A 472 17.00 -9.04 -23.06
C ASN A 472 17.34 -7.55 -22.90
N GLY A 473 16.34 -6.70 -22.69
CA GLY A 473 16.55 -5.28 -22.44
C GLY A 473 17.22 -5.02 -21.09
N THR A 474 16.77 -5.72 -20.05
CA THR A 474 17.37 -5.63 -18.71
C THR A 474 18.81 -6.15 -18.73
N GLN A 475 19.08 -7.26 -19.42
CA GLN A 475 20.44 -7.78 -19.63
C GLN A 475 21.33 -6.74 -20.32
N GLU A 476 20.89 -6.16 -21.45
CA GLU A 476 21.63 -5.12 -22.19
C GLU A 476 22.02 -3.93 -21.30
N ILE A 477 21.10 -3.51 -20.42
CA ILE A 477 21.33 -2.35 -19.56
C ILE A 477 22.39 -2.61 -18.50
N PHE A 478 22.44 -3.84 -17.95
CA PHE A 478 23.29 -4.16 -16.79
C PHE A 478 24.45 -5.11 -17.09
N GLU A 479 24.65 -5.57 -18.33
CA GLU A 479 25.69 -6.57 -18.65
C GLU A 479 27.13 -6.15 -18.33
N GLU A 480 27.39 -4.85 -18.14
CA GLU A 480 28.68 -4.29 -17.73
C GLU A 480 28.72 -3.79 -16.28
N ASP A 481 27.60 -3.91 -15.55
CA ASP A 481 27.47 -3.36 -14.19
C ASP A 481 27.65 -4.42 -13.10
N PRO A 482 28.76 -4.40 -12.32
CA PRO A 482 28.99 -5.36 -11.24
C PRO A 482 28.14 -5.12 -9.98
N LEU A 483 27.40 -4.01 -9.90
CA LEU A 483 26.56 -3.66 -8.76
C LEU A 483 25.12 -4.14 -8.93
N THR A 484 24.76 -4.61 -10.13
CA THR A 484 23.46 -5.19 -10.42
C THR A 484 23.64 -6.62 -10.93
N TYR A 485 23.10 -7.60 -10.20
CA TYR A 485 23.04 -8.98 -10.65
C TYR A 485 21.73 -9.21 -11.41
N PHE A 486 21.81 -9.58 -12.67
CA PHE A 486 20.65 -9.96 -13.49
C PHE A 486 20.56 -11.47 -13.62
N CYS A 487 19.46 -12.06 -13.18
CA CYS A 487 19.18 -13.48 -13.33
C CYS A 487 17.85 -13.67 -14.05
N SER A 488 17.86 -14.38 -15.17
CA SER A 488 16.65 -14.69 -15.95
C SER A 488 16.48 -16.20 -16.12
N ILE A 489 15.32 -16.70 -15.72
CA ILE A 489 14.90 -18.10 -15.98
C ILE A 489 13.75 -18.05 -16.98
N HIS A 490 13.94 -18.56 -18.18
CA HIS A 490 13.07 -18.34 -19.32
C HIS A 490 13.07 -19.52 -20.29
N GLU A 491 12.08 -19.59 -21.16
CA GLU A 491 12.02 -20.61 -22.20
C GLU A 491 13.19 -20.47 -23.17
N HIS A 492 13.74 -21.62 -23.58
CA HIS A 492 14.97 -21.67 -24.37
C HIS A 492 14.88 -20.83 -25.66
N PRO A 493 15.89 -19.99 -25.99
CA PRO A 493 15.85 -19.02 -27.09
C PRO A 493 15.66 -19.64 -28.49
N THR A 494 15.79 -20.95 -28.65
CA THR A 494 15.47 -21.63 -29.91
C THR A 494 13.96 -21.70 -30.15
N PHE A 495 13.16 -21.68 -29.09
CA PHE A 495 11.70 -21.91 -29.16
C PHE A 495 10.92 -20.63 -28.85
N SER A 496 11.52 -19.69 -28.14
CA SER A 496 10.82 -18.52 -27.63
C SER A 496 11.47 -17.18 -28.04
N PHE A 497 10.66 -16.15 -28.14
CA PHE A 497 11.06 -14.76 -28.29
C PHE A 497 11.92 -14.34 -27.07
N PRO A 498 12.91 -13.46 -27.20
CA PRO A 498 13.41 -12.81 -28.42
C PRO A 498 14.54 -13.58 -29.13
N GLY A 499 14.83 -14.82 -28.74
CA GLY A 499 15.90 -15.63 -29.32
C GLY A 499 17.28 -15.41 -28.71
N THR A 500 17.34 -14.74 -27.55
CA THR A 500 18.56 -14.45 -26.76
C THR A 500 18.47 -15.08 -25.36
N GLY A 501 19.47 -14.92 -24.50
CA GLY A 501 19.49 -15.48 -23.15
C GLY A 501 20.09 -16.88 -23.10
N ARG A 502 21.14 -17.13 -23.87
CA ARG A 502 21.88 -18.40 -23.79
C ARG A 502 22.68 -18.47 -22.49
N ARG A 503 22.83 -19.63 -21.93
CA ARG A 503 23.58 -19.86 -20.67
C ARG A 503 25.00 -19.29 -20.68
N MET A 504 25.60 -19.15 -21.85
CA MET A 504 26.93 -18.57 -22.01
C MET A 504 26.96 -17.03 -21.97
N GLU A 505 25.83 -16.37 -22.05
CA GLU A 505 25.72 -14.93 -21.92
C GLU A 505 25.78 -14.58 -20.41
N ARG A 506 26.98 -14.17 -19.95
CA ARG A 506 27.29 -14.00 -18.52
C ARG A 506 27.67 -12.56 -18.14
N GLY A 507 27.31 -11.58 -18.96
CA GLY A 507 27.75 -10.20 -18.82
C GLY A 507 29.07 -9.91 -19.55
N LYS A 508 29.53 -8.65 -19.48
CA LYS A 508 30.70 -8.12 -20.17
C LYS A 508 31.55 -7.25 -19.23
N GLY A 509 32.81 -7.08 -19.57
CA GLY A 509 33.70 -6.16 -18.84
C GLY A 509 33.67 -6.36 -17.33
N ALA A 510 33.40 -5.30 -16.56
CA ALA A 510 33.30 -5.35 -15.11
C ALA A 510 32.07 -6.15 -14.62
N GLY A 511 31.02 -6.26 -15.45
CA GLY A 511 29.81 -7.02 -15.15
C GLY A 511 29.90 -8.51 -15.50
N PHE A 512 31.07 -9.00 -15.99
CA PHE A 512 31.22 -10.42 -16.29
C PHE A 512 31.04 -11.27 -15.02
N GLY A 513 30.11 -12.23 -15.07
CA GLY A 513 29.72 -13.08 -13.93
C GLY A 513 28.54 -12.56 -13.13
N PHE A 514 28.01 -11.36 -13.45
CA PHE A 514 26.81 -10.79 -12.81
C PHE A 514 25.55 -10.90 -13.70
N THR A 515 25.60 -11.74 -14.71
CA THR A 515 24.45 -12.15 -15.53
C THR A 515 24.34 -13.67 -15.49
N LEU A 516 23.17 -14.20 -15.15
CA LEU A 516 22.85 -15.61 -15.16
C LEU A 516 21.61 -15.86 -16.01
N ASN A 517 21.75 -16.63 -17.08
CA ASN A 517 20.66 -17.08 -17.92
C ASN A 517 20.42 -18.58 -17.71
N ILE A 518 19.18 -18.95 -17.42
CA ILE A 518 18.72 -20.33 -17.17
C ILE A 518 17.62 -20.65 -18.20
N PRO A 519 18.00 -21.02 -19.43
CA PRO A 519 17.02 -21.42 -20.45
C PRO A 519 16.44 -22.81 -20.11
N VAL A 520 15.09 -22.87 -20.03
CA VAL A 520 14.34 -24.11 -19.81
C VAL A 520 13.71 -24.63 -21.10
N LYS A 521 13.43 -25.92 -21.19
CA LYS A 521 12.81 -26.52 -22.38
C LYS A 521 11.30 -26.23 -22.41
N PRO A 522 10.67 -26.22 -23.60
CA PRO A 522 9.24 -26.34 -23.69
C PRO A 522 8.69 -27.50 -22.83
N TYR A 523 7.52 -27.31 -22.25
CA TYR A 523 6.84 -28.27 -21.38
C TYR A 523 7.56 -28.60 -20.07
N THR A 524 8.57 -27.79 -19.66
CA THR A 524 9.18 -27.89 -18.33
C THR A 524 8.09 -27.79 -17.24
N THR A 525 8.08 -28.74 -16.33
CA THR A 525 7.09 -28.93 -15.28
C THR A 525 7.46 -28.14 -13.99
N ASP A 526 6.48 -27.99 -13.06
CA ASP A 526 6.71 -27.38 -11.75
C ASP A 526 7.94 -27.97 -11.02
N GLY A 527 8.05 -29.30 -10.96
CA GLY A 527 9.14 -29.96 -10.25
C GLY A 527 10.52 -29.65 -10.83
N GLU A 528 10.64 -29.73 -12.17
CA GLU A 528 11.90 -29.42 -12.86
C GLU A 528 12.30 -27.94 -12.70
N TYR A 529 11.31 -27.04 -12.74
CA TYR A 529 11.55 -25.61 -12.61
C TYR A 529 11.94 -25.23 -11.18
N VAL A 530 11.27 -25.76 -10.17
CA VAL A 530 11.59 -25.57 -8.75
C VAL A 530 12.99 -26.09 -8.43
N ASP A 531 13.35 -27.30 -8.92
CA ASP A 531 14.69 -27.86 -8.74
C ASP A 531 15.78 -26.98 -9.35
N LEU A 532 15.55 -26.41 -10.55
CA LEU A 532 16.44 -25.48 -11.21
C LEU A 532 16.58 -24.18 -10.40
N PHE A 533 15.45 -23.65 -9.93
CA PHE A 533 15.40 -22.41 -9.14
C PHE A 533 16.22 -22.55 -7.84
N ASP A 534 15.97 -23.62 -7.08
CA ASP A 534 16.65 -23.85 -5.81
C ASP A 534 18.16 -24.16 -5.99
N ARG A 535 18.52 -24.82 -7.07
CA ARG A 535 19.89 -25.19 -7.34
C ARG A 535 20.73 -24.05 -7.94
N GLU A 536 20.14 -23.18 -8.78
CA GLU A 536 20.90 -22.20 -9.57
C GLU A 536 20.60 -20.75 -9.17
N VAL A 537 19.37 -20.39 -8.81
CA VAL A 537 19.01 -19.00 -8.48
C VAL A 537 19.28 -18.68 -7.01
N VAL A 538 18.81 -19.54 -6.11
CA VAL A 538 18.92 -19.32 -4.65
C VAL A 538 20.38 -19.12 -4.21
N PRO A 539 21.37 -19.93 -4.63
CA PRO A 539 22.76 -19.72 -4.24
C PRO A 539 23.34 -18.39 -4.73
N GLU A 540 22.94 -17.91 -5.91
CA GLU A 540 23.45 -16.66 -6.47
C GLU A 540 22.92 -15.44 -5.69
N ILE A 541 21.62 -15.44 -5.30
CA ILE A 541 21.08 -14.39 -4.43
C ILE A 541 21.81 -14.40 -3.08
N ASP A 542 22.00 -15.60 -2.49
CA ASP A 542 22.67 -15.74 -1.19
C ASP A 542 24.13 -15.29 -1.22
N ALA A 543 24.87 -15.62 -2.28
CA ALA A 543 26.26 -15.21 -2.48
C ALA A 543 26.38 -13.71 -2.79
N PHE A 544 25.47 -13.16 -3.60
CA PHE A 544 25.48 -11.76 -3.98
C PHE A 544 25.13 -10.81 -2.83
N ARG A 545 24.30 -11.22 -1.86
CA ARG A 545 23.88 -10.43 -0.68
C ARG A 545 23.34 -9.04 -1.06
N PRO A 546 22.21 -8.98 -1.75
CA PRO A 546 21.65 -7.72 -2.25
C PRO A 546 21.15 -6.82 -1.12
N GLY A 547 21.20 -5.51 -1.34
CA GLY A 547 20.52 -4.51 -0.50
C GLY A 547 19.05 -4.29 -0.88
N LEU A 548 18.66 -4.76 -2.07
CA LEU A 548 17.31 -4.76 -2.61
C LEU A 548 17.15 -5.90 -3.62
N ILE A 549 16.03 -6.63 -3.56
CA ILE A 549 15.66 -7.58 -4.60
C ILE A 549 14.52 -6.97 -5.43
N MET A 550 14.72 -6.95 -6.75
CA MET A 550 13.68 -6.57 -7.70
C MET A 550 13.29 -7.78 -8.55
N ILE A 551 12.02 -7.88 -8.88
CA ILE A 551 11.49 -9.00 -9.65
C ILE A 551 10.79 -8.46 -10.89
N SER A 552 11.26 -8.88 -12.09
CA SER A 552 10.44 -8.84 -13.30
C SER A 552 9.50 -10.03 -13.25
N ALA A 553 8.27 -9.78 -12.79
CA ALA A 553 7.30 -10.80 -12.46
C ALA A 553 6.33 -11.02 -13.64
N GLY A 554 6.75 -11.80 -14.62
CA GLY A 554 5.86 -12.41 -15.60
C GLY A 554 5.13 -13.62 -15.03
N PHE A 555 3.94 -13.88 -15.51
CA PHE A 555 3.12 -15.05 -15.14
C PHE A 555 2.69 -15.84 -16.38
N ASP A 556 3.36 -15.63 -17.49
CA ASP A 556 3.14 -16.28 -18.79
C ASP A 556 3.81 -17.63 -18.95
N ALA A 557 4.62 -18.07 -17.97
CA ALA A 557 5.09 -19.46 -17.87
C ALA A 557 4.00 -20.43 -17.37
N HIS A 558 2.80 -19.93 -17.02
CA HIS A 558 1.68 -20.77 -16.59
C HIS A 558 1.18 -21.64 -17.76
N ALA A 559 0.85 -22.91 -17.48
CA ALA A 559 0.43 -23.90 -18.47
C ALA A 559 -0.75 -23.47 -19.37
N ASP A 560 -1.64 -22.62 -18.86
CA ASP A 560 -2.79 -22.10 -19.61
C ASP A 560 -2.53 -20.72 -20.24
N ASP A 561 -1.29 -20.24 -20.27
CA ASP A 561 -0.98 -18.99 -20.98
C ASP A 561 -0.90 -19.24 -22.50
N PRO A 562 -1.46 -18.36 -23.34
CA PRO A 562 -1.54 -18.60 -24.77
C PRO A 562 -0.23 -18.32 -25.55
N ILE A 563 0.82 -17.80 -24.90
CA ILE A 563 1.99 -17.28 -25.62
C ILE A 563 3.23 -18.16 -25.47
N ALA A 564 3.31 -19.01 -24.44
CA ALA A 564 4.46 -19.84 -24.15
C ALA A 564 4.10 -21.31 -23.96
N GLU A 565 5.12 -22.18 -23.99
CA GLU A 565 4.95 -23.63 -23.92
C GLU A 565 5.51 -24.25 -22.61
N VAL A 566 5.84 -23.43 -21.60
CA VAL A 566 6.25 -23.89 -20.27
C VAL A 566 5.00 -24.24 -19.45
N ASN A 567 5.05 -25.30 -18.64
CA ASN A 567 3.87 -25.88 -17.97
C ASN A 567 3.92 -25.67 -16.45
N LEU A 568 3.93 -24.42 -15.98
CA LEU A 568 3.88 -24.11 -14.55
C LEU A 568 2.45 -23.95 -14.06
N SER A 569 2.28 -24.20 -12.77
CA SER A 569 1.07 -23.83 -12.01
C SER A 569 1.38 -22.71 -11.00
N GLU A 570 0.36 -22.25 -10.30
CA GLU A 570 0.52 -21.28 -9.22
C GLU A 570 1.49 -21.75 -8.12
N ARG A 571 1.68 -23.05 -7.95
CA ARG A 571 2.59 -23.65 -6.95
C ARG A 571 4.05 -23.23 -7.18
N THR A 572 4.50 -23.17 -8.42
CA THR A 572 5.85 -22.69 -8.73
C THR A 572 6.04 -21.22 -8.36
N PHE A 573 5.08 -20.33 -8.67
CA PHE A 573 5.15 -18.93 -8.29
C PHE A 573 5.10 -18.74 -6.78
N VAL A 574 4.33 -19.56 -6.06
CA VAL A 574 4.34 -19.62 -4.58
C VAL A 574 5.73 -19.98 -4.07
N HIS A 575 6.32 -21.09 -4.55
CA HIS A 575 7.65 -21.54 -4.13
C HIS A 575 8.73 -20.48 -4.37
N MET A 576 8.82 -19.96 -5.60
CA MET A 576 9.80 -18.91 -5.93
C MET A 576 9.65 -17.69 -5.02
N THR A 577 8.42 -17.26 -4.78
CA THR A 577 8.15 -16.12 -3.90
C THR A 577 8.57 -16.39 -2.46
N GLN A 578 8.30 -17.58 -1.93
CA GLN A 578 8.73 -18.00 -0.59
C GLN A 578 10.26 -17.93 -0.45
N ARG A 579 10.99 -18.54 -1.41
CA ARG A 579 12.45 -18.55 -1.42
C ARG A 579 13.04 -17.13 -1.50
N VAL A 580 12.47 -16.27 -2.36
CA VAL A 580 12.90 -14.86 -2.45
C VAL A 580 12.61 -14.10 -1.17
N CYS A 581 11.47 -14.32 -0.53
CA CYS A 581 11.15 -13.70 0.76
C CYS A 581 12.15 -14.11 1.85
N GLU A 582 12.52 -15.39 1.96
CA GLU A 582 13.51 -15.89 2.92
C GLU A 582 14.89 -15.24 2.72
N LEU A 583 15.31 -15.09 1.46
CA LEU A 583 16.57 -14.45 1.10
C LEU A 583 16.55 -12.94 1.33
N ALA A 584 15.41 -12.28 1.04
CA ALA A 584 15.24 -10.87 1.33
C ALA A 584 15.28 -10.58 2.83
N ASP A 585 14.65 -11.41 3.66
CA ASP A 585 14.74 -11.30 5.12
C ASP A 585 16.18 -11.39 5.61
N ARG A 586 16.95 -12.32 5.02
CA ARG A 586 18.33 -12.57 5.39
C ARG A 586 19.28 -11.43 5.02
N HIS A 587 19.10 -10.83 3.84
CA HIS A 587 20.08 -9.92 3.24
C HIS A 587 19.65 -8.46 3.18
N CYS A 588 18.35 -8.18 3.07
CA CYS A 588 17.84 -6.82 2.83
C CYS A 588 16.55 -6.47 3.59
N GLU A 589 16.36 -7.00 4.80
CA GLU A 589 15.24 -6.61 5.69
C GLU A 589 13.86 -6.79 5.03
N GLY A 590 13.70 -7.82 4.19
CA GLY A 590 12.46 -8.10 3.48
C GLY A 590 12.19 -7.20 2.25
N ARG A 591 13.14 -6.35 1.84
CA ARG A 591 12.94 -5.38 0.76
C ARG A 591 12.82 -6.07 -0.61
N ILE A 592 11.60 -6.12 -1.13
CA ILE A 592 11.29 -6.65 -2.45
C ILE A 592 10.42 -5.65 -3.22
N VAL A 593 10.80 -5.38 -4.48
CA VAL A 593 9.97 -4.65 -5.45
C VAL A 593 9.66 -5.56 -6.62
N SER A 594 8.44 -6.08 -6.68
CA SER A 594 7.96 -6.95 -7.75
C SER A 594 7.21 -6.13 -8.80
N VAL A 595 7.56 -6.29 -10.07
CA VAL A 595 7.05 -5.51 -11.21
C VAL A 595 6.38 -6.43 -12.21
N LEU A 596 5.11 -6.19 -12.51
CA LEU A 596 4.36 -7.01 -13.47
C LEU A 596 4.95 -6.88 -14.87
N GLU A 597 5.25 -8.01 -15.50
CA GLU A 597 5.65 -8.12 -16.90
C GLU A 597 4.57 -8.89 -17.72
N GLY A 598 4.83 -10.08 -18.18
CA GLY A 598 3.93 -10.92 -18.96
C GLY A 598 2.82 -11.61 -18.16
N GLY A 599 2.05 -12.43 -18.85
CA GLY A 599 0.85 -13.11 -18.39
C GLY A 599 -0.40 -12.63 -19.13
N TYR A 600 -0.92 -13.43 -20.03
CA TYR A 600 -1.88 -13.01 -21.08
C TYR A 600 -3.22 -13.76 -21.00
N ASN A 601 -3.33 -14.76 -20.16
CA ASN A 601 -4.61 -15.33 -19.74
C ASN A 601 -5.08 -14.62 -18.45
N GLY A 602 -6.15 -13.86 -18.52
CA GLY A 602 -6.62 -13.04 -17.38
C GLY A 602 -7.00 -13.85 -16.13
N SER A 603 -7.42 -15.13 -16.27
CA SER A 603 -7.74 -15.99 -15.13
C SER A 603 -6.48 -16.44 -14.41
N THR A 604 -5.52 -17.03 -15.13
CA THR A 604 -4.28 -17.56 -14.56
C THR A 604 -3.32 -16.47 -14.13
N LEU A 605 -3.26 -15.34 -14.83
CA LEU A 605 -2.57 -14.15 -14.36
C LEU A 605 -3.12 -13.72 -12.98
N SER A 606 -4.45 -13.69 -12.84
CA SER A 606 -5.06 -13.26 -11.58
C SER A 606 -4.77 -14.25 -10.46
N SER A 607 -4.94 -15.58 -10.68
CA SER A 607 -4.70 -16.58 -9.63
C SER A 607 -3.22 -16.63 -9.22
N SER A 608 -2.29 -16.56 -10.17
CA SER A 608 -0.85 -16.54 -9.89
C SER A 608 -0.41 -15.27 -9.14
N VAL A 609 -0.91 -14.09 -9.53
CA VAL A 609 -0.64 -12.84 -8.79
C VAL A 609 -1.26 -12.88 -7.40
N MET A 610 -2.49 -13.44 -7.22
CA MET A 610 -3.07 -13.57 -5.88
C MET A 610 -2.25 -14.50 -5.00
N ALA A 611 -1.73 -15.62 -5.55
CA ALA A 611 -0.85 -16.52 -4.85
C ALA A 611 0.46 -15.82 -4.44
N HIS A 612 1.12 -15.09 -5.36
CA HIS A 612 2.30 -14.29 -5.10
C HIS A 612 2.06 -13.25 -3.98
N LEU A 613 0.98 -12.48 -4.05
CA LEU A 613 0.63 -11.47 -3.05
C LEU A 613 0.40 -12.08 -1.65
N LYS A 614 -0.25 -13.24 -1.55
CA LYS A 614 -0.45 -13.92 -0.26
C LYS A 614 0.88 -14.30 0.39
N ILE A 615 1.84 -14.79 -0.39
CA ILE A 615 3.17 -15.12 0.12
C ILE A 615 3.96 -13.87 0.50
N LEU A 616 3.92 -12.81 -0.31
CA LEU A 616 4.52 -11.52 0.04
C LEU A 616 3.98 -10.97 1.37
N GLN A 617 2.70 -11.22 1.69
CA GLN A 617 2.09 -10.90 2.97
C GLN A 617 2.54 -11.80 4.15
N GLY A 618 3.34 -12.83 3.89
CA GLY A 618 3.75 -13.83 4.88
C GLY A 618 2.64 -14.78 5.30
N ARG A 619 1.61 -14.97 4.46
CA ARG A 619 0.58 -15.99 4.69
C ARG A 619 1.11 -17.36 4.32
N SER A 620 0.69 -18.41 5.03
CA SER A 620 0.99 -19.79 4.67
C SER A 620 0.32 -20.16 3.34
N ASP A 621 0.94 -21.05 2.61
CA ASP A 621 0.46 -21.54 1.32
C ASP A 621 -0.98 -22.10 1.42
N PRO A 622 -1.93 -21.56 0.66
CA PRO A 622 -3.29 -22.09 0.63
C PRO A 622 -3.39 -23.50 0.03
N CYS A 623 -2.35 -23.97 -0.70
CA CYS A 623 -2.32 -25.30 -1.30
C CYS A 623 -1.91 -26.42 -0.33
N THR A 624 -1.22 -26.10 0.78
CA THR A 624 -0.83 -27.11 1.79
C THR A 624 -1.95 -27.46 2.77
N SER A 625 -3.03 -26.69 2.82
CA SER A 625 -4.17 -26.93 3.73
C SER A 625 -5.26 -27.88 3.17
N ALA A 626 -5.09 -28.39 1.95
CA ALA A 626 -6.07 -29.27 1.30
C ALA A 626 -5.71 -30.77 1.32
N GLU A 627 -4.58 -31.16 1.91
CA GLU A 627 -4.14 -32.55 2.07
C GLU A 627 -4.10 -33.00 3.55
N GLY A 628 -5.03 -32.53 4.37
CA GLY A 628 -5.23 -32.94 5.76
C GLY A 628 -6.62 -33.52 5.98
#